data_223a32f7a68819d7b45629332534dbb2
#
_entry.id   223a32f7a68819d7b45629332534dbb2
#
_cell.length_a   1.000
_cell.length_b   1.000
_cell.length_c   1.000
_cell.angle_alpha   90.00
_cell.angle_beta   90.00
_cell.angle_gamma   90.00
#
_symmetry.space_group_name_H-M   'P 1'
#
loop_
_entity.id
_entity.type
_entity.pdbx_description
1 polymer ?
#
loop_
_entity_poly.entity_id
_entity_poly.type
_entity_poly.pdbx_seq_one_letter_code
_entity_poly.pdbx_strand_id
1 'polypeptide(L)'
;MSEITGWKLRSPLKKSIRSRAEIREYILRQMDDEKDAQERYASARSGEAFGLFPKNFDLDHFLVDLLTEQIAGLYDPKTHEFYIADWIAPDEQRMVMSHELTHALQDQYFHIDPWVHAARPNDDAELAREAVLEGSAMAGMLDYMLRDKGLKLRDLPDVDPSLFVGDLSDTPMLKKAPPFIKDSLLFPYFSGLSFCVGVLRTSGWSGFGAVFERAPANTQQIMHPGLYRASKSPAPLKVDLPEGVPGKEWNKLEENAMGEFGWMEILKQFIDPELAKSVAEGWDGDDYICFEQKDTKHLVLATRERFNSDDTASRFFDAYAEALGDRYPVAHDAKRGKEFVSFVSEDGPVFLRCVARECVSMQGAGPSAFLQWTKKLGWPAVSATPSNEPPKSAPTDIQTTN
;
A
#
# COMPACT_ATOMS: atom_id res chain seq x y z
N MET A 1 20.43 21.94 4.32
CA MET A 1 18.97 21.72 4.35
C MET A 1 18.24 22.90 5.00
N SER A 2 18.67 23.44 6.16
CA SER A 2 17.98 24.55 6.83
C SER A 2 17.77 25.81 5.95
N GLU A 3 18.68 26.10 5.04
CA GLU A 3 18.53 27.23 4.07
C GLU A 3 17.49 26.94 2.99
N ILE A 4 17.31 25.66 2.65
CA ILE A 4 16.34 25.20 1.64
C ILE A 4 14.93 25.16 2.22
N THR A 5 14.76 24.47 3.35
CA THR A 5 13.46 24.25 3.97
C THR A 5 12.97 25.42 4.82
N GLY A 6 13.90 26.28 5.28
CA GLY A 6 13.62 27.32 6.27
C GLY A 6 13.54 26.79 7.71
N TRP A 7 13.59 25.49 7.93
CA TRP A 7 13.59 24.87 9.25
C TRP A 7 15.00 24.90 9.83
N LYS A 8 15.20 25.65 10.91
CA LYS A 8 16.50 25.73 11.58
C LYS A 8 16.73 24.49 12.43
N LEU A 9 17.96 23.99 12.44
CA LEU A 9 18.35 22.91 13.34
C LEU A 9 18.14 23.36 14.80
N ARG A 10 17.33 22.64 15.55
CA ARG A 10 16.98 22.96 16.96
C ARG A 10 17.90 22.27 17.96
N SER A 11 18.43 21.10 17.60
CA SER A 11 19.34 20.31 18.41
C SER A 11 20.44 19.70 17.55
N PRO A 12 21.66 19.47 18.12
CA PRO A 12 22.74 18.81 17.43
C PRO A 12 22.33 17.40 16.97
N LEU A 13 22.80 17.00 15.79
CA LEU A 13 22.59 15.65 15.27
C LEU A 13 23.84 14.80 15.51
N LYS A 14 23.63 13.58 15.94
CA LYS A 14 24.67 12.55 15.90
C LYS A 14 24.79 12.04 14.48
N LYS A 15 25.98 11.59 14.12
CA LYS A 15 26.27 11.01 12.81
C LYS A 15 27.27 9.90 12.91
N SER A 16 27.10 8.85 12.15
CA SER A 16 28.07 7.76 12.03
C SER A 16 28.04 7.14 10.63
N ILE A 17 29.12 6.42 10.34
CA ILE A 17 29.19 5.55 9.17
C ILE A 17 28.92 4.14 9.67
N ARG A 18 28.12 3.38 8.95
CA ARG A 18 27.73 2.01 9.30
C ARG A 18 28.06 1.04 8.20
N SER A 19 28.63 -0.09 8.59
CA SER A 19 28.80 -1.23 7.70
C SER A 19 27.46 -1.94 7.44
N ARG A 20 27.42 -2.74 6.38
CA ARG A 20 26.24 -3.57 6.06
C ARG A 20 25.81 -4.46 7.22
N ALA A 21 26.77 -5.02 7.97
CA ALA A 21 26.48 -5.84 9.15
C ALA A 21 25.83 -5.04 10.28
N GLU A 22 26.29 -3.82 10.56
CA GLU A 22 25.71 -2.95 11.58
C GLU A 22 24.31 -2.44 11.18
N ILE A 23 24.06 -2.18 9.89
CA ILE A 23 22.74 -1.83 9.38
C ILE A 23 21.78 -3.02 9.52
N ARG A 24 22.22 -4.23 9.16
CA ARG A 24 21.42 -5.45 9.34
C ARG A 24 21.06 -5.68 10.81
N GLU A 25 22.03 -5.50 11.71
CA GLU A 25 21.79 -5.62 13.15
C GLU A 25 20.82 -4.56 13.67
N TYR A 26 20.91 -3.33 13.15
CA TYR A 26 19.96 -2.27 13.47
C TYR A 26 18.52 -2.65 13.01
N ILE A 27 18.35 -3.13 11.78
CA ILE A 27 17.06 -3.58 11.26
C ILE A 27 16.48 -4.69 12.14
N LEU A 28 17.28 -5.72 12.45
CA LEU A 28 16.84 -6.82 13.32
C LEU A 28 16.36 -6.33 14.69
N ARG A 29 17.08 -5.37 15.30
CA ARG A 29 16.64 -4.77 16.57
C ARG A 29 15.34 -3.98 16.46
N GLN A 30 15.09 -3.27 15.32
CA GLN A 30 13.83 -2.57 15.12
C GLN A 30 12.65 -3.56 14.91
N MET A 31 12.93 -4.74 14.38
CA MET A 31 11.91 -5.79 14.15
C MET A 31 11.65 -6.67 15.38
N ASP A 32 12.40 -6.49 16.48
CA ASP A 32 12.36 -7.37 17.66
C ASP A 32 11.20 -7.01 18.62
N ASP A 33 10.37 -6.02 18.30
CA ASP A 33 9.17 -5.70 19.07
C ASP A 33 8.08 -6.74 18.83
N GLU A 34 7.61 -7.39 19.90
CA GLU A 34 6.60 -8.48 19.82
C GLU A 34 5.29 -8.01 19.18
N LYS A 35 4.89 -6.77 19.45
CA LYS A 35 3.66 -6.21 18.87
C LYS A 35 3.80 -6.01 17.36
N ASP A 36 4.90 -5.44 16.92
CA ASP A 36 5.17 -5.24 15.49
C ASP A 36 5.33 -6.58 14.77
N ALA A 37 5.89 -7.62 15.43
CA ALA A 37 5.96 -8.97 14.87
C ALA A 37 4.57 -9.60 14.66
N GLN A 38 3.63 -9.36 15.59
CA GLN A 38 2.24 -9.82 15.42
C GLN A 38 1.53 -9.08 14.28
N GLU A 39 1.74 -7.77 14.17
CA GLU A 39 1.20 -6.96 13.06
C GLU A 39 1.77 -7.44 11.71
N ARG A 40 3.08 -7.66 11.59
CA ARG A 40 3.71 -8.21 10.37
C ARG A 40 3.21 -9.62 10.03
N TYR A 41 3.01 -10.48 11.03
CA TYR A 41 2.40 -11.79 10.81
C TYR A 41 0.99 -11.65 10.23
N ALA A 42 0.17 -10.78 10.80
CA ALA A 42 -1.18 -10.53 10.32
C ALA A 42 -1.18 -10.00 8.89
N SER A 43 -0.32 -9.02 8.58
CA SER A 43 -0.17 -8.46 7.24
C SER A 43 0.33 -9.49 6.22
N ALA A 44 1.27 -10.38 6.59
CA ALA A 44 1.73 -11.46 5.73
C ALA A 44 0.58 -12.44 5.40
N ARG A 45 -0.24 -12.79 6.39
CA ARG A 45 -1.38 -13.70 6.21
C ARG A 45 -2.52 -13.05 5.42
N SER A 46 -2.80 -11.77 5.68
CA SER A 46 -3.79 -11.01 4.90
C SER A 46 -3.32 -10.84 3.43
N GLY A 47 -2.05 -10.55 3.22
CA GLY A 47 -1.46 -10.47 1.88
C GLY A 47 -1.53 -11.81 1.13
N GLU A 48 -1.33 -12.95 1.81
CA GLU A 48 -1.58 -14.28 1.25
C GLU A 48 -3.05 -14.45 0.87
N ALA A 49 -3.98 -14.05 1.75
CA ALA A 49 -5.42 -14.14 1.51
C ALA A 49 -5.89 -13.26 0.32
N PHE A 50 -5.25 -12.13 0.07
CA PHE A 50 -5.48 -11.29 -1.12
C PHE A 50 -4.77 -11.82 -2.39
N GLY A 51 -3.79 -12.72 -2.26
CA GLY A 51 -2.95 -13.19 -3.36
C GLY A 51 -1.78 -12.25 -3.70
N LEU A 52 -1.46 -11.34 -2.80
CA LEU A 52 -0.32 -10.41 -2.92
C LEU A 52 1.01 -11.09 -2.58
N PHE A 53 0.96 -12.11 -1.75
CA PHE A 53 2.12 -12.91 -1.34
C PHE A 53 1.92 -14.39 -1.65
N PRO A 54 3.01 -15.13 -1.93
CA PRO A 54 2.96 -16.58 -1.99
C PRO A 54 2.51 -17.20 -0.65
N LYS A 55 1.92 -18.39 -0.68
CA LYS A 55 1.57 -19.13 0.55
C LYS A 55 2.82 -19.34 1.41
N ASN A 56 2.67 -19.07 2.73
CA ASN A 56 3.75 -19.17 3.73
C ASN A 56 4.98 -18.28 3.41
N PHE A 57 4.77 -17.11 2.84
CA PHE A 57 5.84 -16.16 2.58
C PHE A 57 6.46 -15.67 3.89
N ASP A 58 7.78 -15.84 4.03
CA ASP A 58 8.56 -15.34 5.19
C ASP A 58 8.85 -13.85 5.00
N LEU A 59 7.86 -13.03 5.36
CA LEU A 59 7.92 -11.58 5.21
C LEU A 59 9.06 -10.98 6.05
N ASP A 60 9.23 -11.43 7.30
CA ASP A 60 10.24 -10.89 8.21
C ASP A 60 11.65 -11.10 7.66
N HIS A 61 11.96 -12.32 7.26
CA HIS A 61 13.28 -12.61 6.67
C HIS A 61 13.50 -11.82 5.38
N PHE A 62 12.48 -11.76 4.52
CA PHE A 62 12.56 -11.02 3.26
C PHE A 62 12.79 -9.52 3.49
N LEU A 63 12.06 -8.89 4.43
CA LEU A 63 12.22 -7.48 4.76
C LEU A 63 13.61 -7.15 5.32
N VAL A 64 14.17 -8.00 6.19
CA VAL A 64 15.54 -7.82 6.69
C VAL A 64 16.55 -7.76 5.54
N ASP A 65 16.46 -8.68 4.60
CA ASP A 65 17.38 -8.74 3.47
C ASP A 65 17.18 -7.57 2.50
N LEU A 66 15.92 -7.23 2.20
CA LEU A 66 15.55 -6.12 1.33
C LEU A 66 16.03 -4.79 1.91
N LEU A 67 15.69 -4.48 3.16
CA LEU A 67 16.06 -3.23 3.79
C LEU A 67 17.59 -3.12 3.98
N THR A 68 18.28 -4.23 4.28
CA THR A 68 19.75 -4.25 4.35
C THR A 68 20.40 -3.89 3.01
N GLU A 69 19.74 -4.22 1.90
CA GLU A 69 20.22 -3.87 0.55
C GLU A 69 19.90 -2.41 0.20
N GLN A 70 18.70 -1.94 0.55
CA GLN A 70 18.18 -0.64 0.11
C GLN A 70 18.73 0.54 0.91
N ILE A 71 19.06 0.37 2.19
CA ILE A 71 19.48 1.48 3.05
C ILE A 71 20.87 1.99 2.64
N ALA A 72 20.89 3.13 1.98
CA ALA A 72 22.10 3.91 1.69
C ALA A 72 22.45 4.89 2.82
N GLY A 73 21.43 5.40 3.49
CA GLY A 73 21.47 6.22 4.69
C GLY A 73 20.21 6.00 5.50
N LEU A 74 20.19 6.45 6.73
CA LEU A 74 19.03 6.36 7.60
C LEU A 74 19.11 7.43 8.70
N TYR A 75 18.02 8.17 8.90
CA TYR A 75 17.82 8.93 10.13
C TYR A 75 16.98 8.13 11.12
N ASP A 76 17.50 7.94 12.31
CA ASP A 76 16.79 7.29 13.43
C ASP A 76 16.17 8.35 14.35
N PRO A 77 14.84 8.51 14.37
CA PRO A 77 14.17 9.49 15.21
C PRO A 77 14.24 9.15 16.70
N LYS A 78 14.47 7.88 17.08
CA LYS A 78 14.57 7.46 18.48
C LYS A 78 15.90 7.90 19.10
N THR A 79 17.00 7.86 18.35
CA THR A 79 18.34 8.23 18.80
C THR A 79 18.80 9.61 18.34
N HIS A 80 18.06 10.26 17.44
CA HIS A 80 18.42 11.50 16.74
C HIS A 80 19.78 11.41 16.06
N GLU A 81 20.05 10.27 15.45
CA GLU A 81 21.28 9.97 14.76
C GLU A 81 21.00 9.66 13.29
N PHE A 82 21.83 10.16 12.38
CA PHE A 82 21.79 9.71 11.02
C PHE A 82 23.03 8.88 10.66
N TYR A 83 22.81 7.84 9.88
CA TYR A 83 23.82 6.91 9.41
C TYR A 83 24.00 7.05 7.92
N ILE A 84 25.24 6.83 7.46
CA ILE A 84 25.55 6.62 6.06
C ILE A 84 26.22 5.26 5.93
N ALA A 85 25.81 4.51 4.94
CA ALA A 85 26.41 3.23 4.62
C ALA A 85 27.85 3.41 4.10
N ASP A 86 28.80 2.57 4.57
CA ASP A 86 30.21 2.69 4.27
C ASP A 86 30.57 2.35 2.81
N TRP A 87 29.64 1.72 2.08
CA TRP A 87 29.82 1.36 0.67
C TRP A 87 29.32 2.42 -0.32
N ILE A 88 28.70 3.51 0.17
CA ILE A 88 28.22 4.59 -0.69
C ILE A 88 29.40 5.46 -1.14
N ALA A 89 29.49 5.71 -2.44
CA ALA A 89 30.56 6.51 -3.00
C ALA A 89 30.53 7.95 -2.44
N PRO A 90 31.72 8.60 -2.20
CA PRO A 90 31.77 9.90 -1.54
C PRO A 90 31.02 11.03 -2.24
N ASP A 91 30.85 10.98 -3.54
CA ASP A 91 30.08 11.92 -4.35
C ASP A 91 28.57 11.72 -4.17
N GLU A 92 28.10 10.48 -3.97
CA GLU A 92 26.70 10.13 -3.68
C GLU A 92 26.32 10.42 -2.22
N GLN A 93 27.28 10.35 -1.29
CA GLN A 93 27.01 10.59 0.14
C GLN A 93 26.32 11.93 0.39
N ARG A 94 26.63 12.98 -0.39
CA ARG A 94 26.01 14.30 -0.21
C ARG A 94 24.51 14.29 -0.52
N MET A 95 24.10 13.50 -1.51
CA MET A 95 22.68 13.34 -1.86
C MET A 95 21.96 12.60 -0.73
N VAL A 96 22.47 11.44 -0.32
CA VAL A 96 21.94 10.68 0.81
C VAL A 96 21.88 11.53 2.07
N MET A 97 22.97 12.24 2.41
CA MET A 97 22.97 13.15 3.57
C MET A 97 21.91 14.23 3.49
N SER A 98 21.64 14.79 2.32
CA SER A 98 20.64 15.86 2.18
C SER A 98 19.22 15.32 2.37
N HIS A 99 18.95 14.07 1.99
CA HIS A 99 17.72 13.35 2.25
C HIS A 99 17.54 13.11 3.76
N GLU A 100 18.51 12.46 4.41
CA GLU A 100 18.46 12.14 5.83
C GLU A 100 18.43 13.39 6.74
N LEU A 101 19.11 14.46 6.35
CA LEU A 101 19.05 15.74 7.06
C LEU A 101 17.68 16.42 6.90
N THR A 102 16.93 16.11 5.86
CA THR A 102 15.54 16.58 5.77
C THR A 102 14.66 15.86 6.78
N HIS A 103 14.78 14.53 6.90
CA HIS A 103 14.09 13.77 7.94
C HIS A 103 14.46 14.25 9.35
N ALA A 104 15.73 14.54 9.59
CA ALA A 104 16.17 15.08 10.88
C ALA A 104 15.52 16.44 11.21
N LEU A 105 15.35 17.31 10.22
CA LEU A 105 14.63 18.57 10.41
C LEU A 105 13.12 18.35 10.59
N GLN A 106 12.51 17.46 9.80
CA GLN A 106 11.10 17.09 9.97
C GLN A 106 10.84 16.56 11.37
N ASP A 107 11.71 15.68 11.87
CA ASP A 107 11.55 15.11 13.21
C ASP A 107 11.65 16.16 14.31
N GLN A 108 12.60 17.09 14.23
CA GLN A 108 12.74 18.16 15.20
C GLN A 108 11.57 19.14 15.25
N TYR A 109 10.71 19.16 14.21
CA TYR A 109 9.55 20.05 14.11
C TYR A 109 8.23 19.31 14.29
N PHE A 110 8.13 18.07 13.81
CA PHE A 110 6.85 17.38 13.66
C PHE A 110 6.81 16.02 14.33
N HIS A 111 7.92 15.51 14.91
CA HIS A 111 8.00 14.21 15.57
C HIS A 111 7.52 13.08 14.66
N ILE A 112 8.32 12.79 13.63
CA ILE A 112 7.90 11.97 12.47
C ILE A 112 7.43 10.56 12.83
N ASP A 113 8.09 9.90 13.77
CA ASP A 113 7.72 8.53 14.18
C ASP A 113 6.29 8.49 14.76
N PRO A 114 5.93 9.23 15.84
CA PRO A 114 4.56 9.26 16.32
C PRO A 114 3.58 9.87 15.31
N TRP A 115 4.04 10.75 14.41
CA TRP A 115 3.18 11.34 13.39
C TRP A 115 2.73 10.29 12.35
N VAL A 116 3.63 9.41 11.88
CA VAL A 116 3.28 8.31 10.96
C VAL A 116 2.35 7.34 11.66
N HIS A 117 2.76 6.84 12.84
CA HIS A 117 2.01 5.82 13.58
C HIS A 117 0.65 6.29 14.12
N ALA A 118 0.38 7.60 14.17
CA ALA A 118 -0.94 8.10 14.53
C ALA A 118 -2.03 7.75 13.48
N ALA A 119 -1.67 7.18 12.32
CA ALA A 119 -2.60 6.63 11.33
C ALA A 119 -3.13 5.25 11.71
N ARG A 120 -2.39 4.50 12.54
CA ARG A 120 -2.72 3.10 12.90
C ARG A 120 -4.10 2.97 13.53
N PRO A 121 -4.83 1.90 13.22
CA PRO A 121 -4.40 0.72 12.46
C PRO A 121 -4.67 0.79 10.95
N ASN A 122 -4.78 1.96 10.35
CA ASN A 122 -5.10 2.13 8.93
C ASN A 122 -3.80 2.24 8.11
N ASP A 123 -3.39 1.15 7.45
CA ASP A 123 -2.14 1.06 6.68
C ASP A 123 -2.16 1.95 5.44
N ASP A 124 -3.31 2.15 4.81
CA ASP A 124 -3.46 3.08 3.68
C ASP A 124 -3.18 4.53 4.10
N ALA A 125 -3.64 4.93 5.28
CA ALA A 125 -3.35 6.24 5.84
C ALA A 125 -1.89 6.35 6.33
N GLU A 126 -1.30 5.27 6.86
CA GLU A 126 0.11 5.22 7.26
C GLU A 126 1.01 5.39 6.04
N LEU A 127 0.78 4.63 4.96
CA LEU A 127 1.49 4.74 3.68
C LEU A 127 1.36 6.15 3.06
N ALA A 128 0.19 6.79 3.18
CA ALA A 128 0.00 8.16 2.73
C ALA A 128 0.86 9.17 3.51
N ARG A 129 1.08 8.96 4.81
CA ARG A 129 1.98 9.79 5.63
C ARG A 129 3.45 9.51 5.31
N GLU A 130 3.83 8.28 5.11
CA GLU A 130 5.16 7.92 4.63
C GLU A 130 5.45 8.60 3.28
N ALA A 131 4.47 8.66 2.38
CA ALA A 131 4.60 9.36 1.11
C ALA A 131 4.87 10.87 1.28
N VAL A 132 4.35 11.52 2.32
CA VAL A 132 4.71 12.90 2.65
C VAL A 132 6.15 13.01 3.15
N LEU A 133 6.60 12.09 4.00
CA LEU A 133 7.95 12.11 4.56
C LEU A 133 8.99 11.89 3.47
N GLU A 134 8.89 10.78 2.77
CA GLU A 134 9.85 10.39 1.74
C GLU A 134 9.80 11.36 0.55
N GLY A 135 8.60 11.72 0.09
CA GLY A 135 8.43 12.65 -1.01
C GLY A 135 8.99 14.04 -0.71
N SER A 136 8.86 14.54 0.51
CA SER A 136 9.45 15.84 0.87
C SER A 136 10.96 15.75 1.17
N ALA A 137 11.48 14.63 1.65
CA ALA A 137 12.92 14.42 1.77
C ALA A 137 13.58 14.35 0.38
N MET A 138 12.95 13.66 -0.58
CA MET A 138 13.35 13.68 -1.99
C MET A 138 13.31 15.09 -2.59
N ALA A 139 12.25 15.85 -2.36
CA ALA A 139 12.14 17.22 -2.84
C ALA A 139 13.25 18.11 -2.26
N GLY A 140 13.57 17.96 -0.98
CA GLY A 140 14.67 18.64 -0.33
C GLY A 140 16.03 18.28 -0.92
N MET A 141 16.28 16.99 -1.17
CA MET A 141 17.48 16.50 -1.84
C MET A 141 17.62 17.08 -3.26
N LEU A 142 16.55 17.10 -4.02
CA LEU A 142 16.56 17.66 -5.38
C LEU A 142 16.79 19.17 -5.37
N ASP A 143 16.16 19.94 -4.48
CA ASP A 143 16.45 21.37 -4.30
C ASP A 143 17.91 21.61 -3.91
N TYR A 144 18.50 20.72 -3.08
CA TYR A 144 19.92 20.77 -2.75
C TYR A 144 20.81 20.59 -3.99
N MET A 145 20.48 19.63 -4.86
CA MET A 145 21.25 19.39 -6.11
C MET A 145 21.11 20.54 -7.12
N LEU A 146 19.96 21.18 -7.17
CA LEU A 146 19.64 22.27 -8.10
C LEU A 146 20.20 23.63 -7.67
N ARG A 147 20.57 23.79 -6.39
CA ARG A 147 20.95 25.09 -5.80
C ARG A 147 22.12 25.78 -6.51
N ASP A 148 23.15 25.00 -6.91
CA ASP A 148 24.36 25.55 -7.56
C ASP A 148 24.05 26.06 -8.98
N LYS A 149 22.90 25.65 -9.55
CA LYS A 149 22.37 26.15 -10.83
C LYS A 149 21.37 27.31 -10.64
N GLY A 150 21.09 27.71 -9.39
CA GLY A 150 20.10 28.73 -9.06
C GLY A 150 18.66 28.32 -9.37
N LEU A 151 18.41 27.01 -9.53
CA LEU A 151 17.09 26.45 -9.82
C LEU A 151 16.42 25.89 -8.55
N LYS A 152 15.11 25.83 -8.56
CA LYS A 152 14.28 25.18 -7.52
C LYS A 152 13.38 24.16 -8.18
N LEU A 153 13.21 23.03 -7.52
CA LEU A 153 12.36 21.93 -8.01
C LEU A 153 10.94 22.38 -8.35
N ARG A 154 10.35 23.23 -7.50
CA ARG A 154 8.98 23.74 -7.71
C ARG A 154 8.79 24.59 -8.97
N ASP A 155 9.88 25.17 -9.50
CA ASP A 155 9.86 26.03 -10.68
C ASP A 155 10.09 25.22 -11.99
N LEU A 156 10.45 23.94 -11.87
CA LEU A 156 10.60 23.04 -13.00
C LEU A 156 9.23 22.55 -13.51
N PRO A 157 9.10 22.20 -14.80
CA PRO A 157 7.94 21.47 -15.30
C PRO A 157 7.76 20.14 -14.55
N ASP A 158 6.66 19.43 -14.77
CA ASP A 158 6.46 18.11 -14.18
C ASP A 158 7.60 17.19 -14.59
N VAL A 159 8.32 16.73 -13.59
CA VAL A 159 9.46 15.86 -13.75
C VAL A 159 9.01 14.45 -13.41
N ASP A 160 9.33 13.51 -14.27
CA ASP A 160 9.10 12.09 -13.98
C ASP A 160 9.99 11.68 -12.80
N PRO A 161 9.41 11.30 -11.65
CA PRO A 161 10.21 10.90 -10.49
C PRO A 161 11.13 9.72 -10.77
N SER A 162 10.77 8.84 -11.73
CA SER A 162 11.58 7.67 -12.10
C SER A 162 12.99 8.02 -12.58
N LEU A 163 13.19 9.24 -13.10
CA LEU A 163 14.49 9.74 -13.51
C LEU A 163 15.47 9.91 -12.34
N PHE A 164 14.96 10.03 -11.11
CA PHE A 164 15.77 10.24 -9.90
C PHE A 164 15.92 9.00 -9.03
N VAL A 165 15.06 8.00 -9.24
CA VAL A 165 14.97 6.78 -8.42
C VAL A 165 15.40 5.55 -9.21
N GLY A 166 15.83 5.73 -10.47
CA GLY A 166 16.05 4.65 -11.43
C GLY A 166 16.93 3.48 -10.93
N ASP A 167 17.98 3.76 -10.17
CA ASP A 167 18.87 2.72 -9.64
C ASP A 167 18.28 1.97 -8.44
N LEU A 168 17.36 2.56 -7.68
CA LEU A 168 16.73 1.91 -6.52
C LEU A 168 15.85 0.73 -6.93
N SER A 169 15.23 0.77 -8.12
CA SER A 169 14.33 -0.28 -8.60
C SER A 169 15.06 -1.52 -9.16
N ASP A 170 16.39 -1.49 -9.33
CA ASP A 170 17.15 -2.50 -10.07
C ASP A 170 18.03 -3.41 -9.19
N THR A 171 17.84 -3.35 -7.87
CA THR A 171 18.63 -4.15 -6.94
C THR A 171 18.18 -5.63 -6.90
N PRO A 172 19.09 -6.57 -6.57
CA PRO A 172 18.80 -8.00 -6.58
C PRO A 172 17.63 -8.44 -5.71
N MET A 173 17.47 -7.84 -4.52
CA MET A 173 16.34 -8.19 -3.62
C MET A 173 15.03 -7.61 -4.12
N LEU A 174 15.04 -6.38 -4.64
CA LEU A 174 13.83 -5.76 -5.17
C LEU A 174 13.32 -6.46 -6.45
N LYS A 175 14.23 -7.03 -7.27
CA LYS A 175 13.85 -7.87 -8.41
C LYS A 175 13.14 -9.19 -8.01
N LYS A 176 13.39 -9.68 -6.81
CA LYS A 176 12.76 -10.89 -6.25
C LYS A 176 11.51 -10.57 -5.42
N ALA A 177 11.28 -9.30 -5.12
CA ALA A 177 10.18 -8.89 -4.29
C ALA A 177 8.84 -9.22 -4.96
N PRO A 178 7.86 -9.70 -4.21
CA PRO A 178 6.48 -9.68 -4.65
C PRO A 178 6.13 -8.26 -5.17
N PRO A 179 5.40 -8.14 -6.30
CA PRO A 179 5.11 -6.84 -6.90
C PRO A 179 4.54 -5.83 -5.90
N PHE A 180 3.63 -6.27 -5.04
CA PHE A 180 3.04 -5.42 -3.99
C PHE A 180 4.10 -4.82 -3.05
N ILE A 181 5.07 -5.61 -2.58
CA ILE A 181 6.15 -5.09 -1.71
C ILE A 181 7.01 -4.08 -2.47
N LYS A 182 7.36 -4.40 -3.72
CA LYS A 182 8.14 -3.50 -4.57
C LYS A 182 7.43 -2.16 -4.75
N ASP A 183 6.17 -2.20 -5.13
CA ASP A 183 5.42 -0.99 -5.49
C ASP A 183 5.05 -0.18 -4.23
N SER A 184 4.76 -0.84 -3.10
CA SER A 184 4.56 -0.18 -1.80
C SER A 184 5.84 0.52 -1.30
N LEU A 185 7.02 -0.09 -1.48
CA LEU A 185 8.29 0.53 -1.12
C LEU A 185 8.60 1.76 -1.99
N LEU A 186 8.23 1.73 -3.26
CA LEU A 186 8.51 2.81 -4.22
C LEU A 186 7.46 3.93 -4.20
N PHE A 187 6.23 3.62 -3.78
CA PHE A 187 5.12 4.57 -3.76
C PHE A 187 5.44 5.88 -3.01
N PRO A 188 6.02 5.86 -1.80
CA PRO A 188 6.41 7.07 -1.07
C PRO A 188 7.37 7.97 -1.86
N TYR A 189 8.29 7.38 -2.59
CA TYR A 189 9.28 8.12 -3.37
C TYR A 189 8.71 8.71 -4.65
N PHE A 190 7.87 7.97 -5.39
CA PHE A 190 7.31 8.44 -6.67
C PHE A 190 6.08 9.31 -6.49
N SER A 191 5.03 8.73 -5.92
CA SER A 191 3.75 9.42 -5.72
C SER A 191 3.89 10.49 -4.65
N GLY A 192 4.67 10.22 -3.59
CA GLY A 192 4.97 11.18 -2.55
C GLY A 192 5.75 12.40 -3.07
N LEU A 193 6.77 12.22 -3.91
CA LEU A 193 7.49 13.35 -4.53
C LEU A 193 6.55 14.21 -5.38
N SER A 194 5.73 13.58 -6.22
CA SER A 194 4.77 14.29 -7.07
C SER A 194 3.79 15.11 -6.24
N PHE A 195 3.24 14.52 -5.18
CA PHE A 195 2.36 15.21 -4.22
C PHE A 195 3.07 16.39 -3.56
N CYS A 196 4.28 16.18 -3.01
CA CYS A 196 5.06 17.20 -2.30
C CYS A 196 5.46 18.35 -3.21
N VAL A 197 5.86 18.08 -4.45
CA VAL A 197 6.13 19.12 -5.46
C VAL A 197 4.88 19.96 -5.73
N GLY A 198 3.72 19.32 -5.84
CA GLY A 198 2.42 20.03 -5.98
C GLY A 198 2.12 20.96 -4.81
N VAL A 199 2.43 20.55 -3.58
CA VAL A 199 2.32 21.41 -2.38
C VAL A 199 3.35 22.53 -2.42
N LEU A 200 4.61 22.23 -2.71
CA LEU A 200 5.68 23.23 -2.76
C LEU A 200 5.46 24.31 -3.83
N ARG A 201 4.83 23.97 -4.95
CA ARG A 201 4.43 24.96 -5.98
C ARG A 201 3.46 26.01 -5.47
N THR A 202 2.58 25.62 -4.54
CA THR A 202 1.55 26.50 -4.01
C THR A 202 1.99 27.25 -2.75
N SER A 203 2.71 26.61 -1.85
CA SER A 203 3.01 27.14 -0.51
C SER A 203 4.52 27.40 -0.27
N GLY A 204 5.39 26.87 -1.11
CA GLY A 204 6.84 26.82 -0.85
C GLY A 204 7.16 26.08 0.43
N TRP A 205 8.44 25.97 0.77
CA TRP A 205 8.90 25.33 2.00
C TRP A 205 8.37 26.00 3.26
N SER A 206 8.19 27.31 3.25
CA SER A 206 7.67 28.07 4.40
C SER A 206 6.24 27.68 4.79
N GLY A 207 5.42 27.25 3.82
CA GLY A 207 4.07 26.78 4.05
C GLY A 207 3.93 25.25 4.09
N PHE A 208 4.99 24.52 3.75
CA PHE A 208 4.93 23.04 3.67
C PHE A 208 4.59 22.37 5.01
N GLY A 209 4.99 22.97 6.14
CA GLY A 209 4.68 22.45 7.47
C GLY A 209 3.19 22.20 7.74
N ALA A 210 2.31 22.89 7.04
CA ALA A 210 0.86 22.69 7.16
C ALA A 210 0.40 21.27 6.75
N VAL A 211 1.21 20.52 5.96
CA VAL A 211 0.89 19.14 5.60
C VAL A 211 1.01 18.21 6.83
N PHE A 212 1.93 18.52 7.74
CA PHE A 212 2.08 17.77 8.99
C PHE A 212 0.95 18.07 10.00
N GLU A 213 0.36 19.26 9.95
CA GLU A 213 -0.81 19.62 10.76
C GLU A 213 -2.09 18.97 10.21
N ARG A 214 -2.20 18.87 8.90
CA ARG A 214 -3.29 18.21 8.19
C ARG A 214 -2.76 17.12 7.29
N ALA A 215 -2.48 15.96 7.88
CA ALA A 215 -1.99 14.81 7.15
C ALA A 215 -2.98 14.35 6.06
N PRO A 216 -2.50 13.81 4.91
CA PRO A 216 -3.38 13.11 3.98
C PRO A 216 -4.04 11.93 4.69
N ALA A 217 -5.30 11.68 4.38
CA ALA A 217 -6.12 10.68 5.05
C ALA A 217 -5.96 9.27 4.45
N ASN A 218 -5.44 9.18 3.21
CA ASN A 218 -5.34 7.95 2.43
C ASN A 218 -4.41 8.14 1.23
N THR A 219 -4.04 7.03 0.57
CA THR A 219 -3.21 7.05 -0.64
C THR A 219 -3.89 7.75 -1.81
N GLN A 220 -5.23 7.73 -1.90
CA GLN A 220 -5.97 8.44 -2.93
C GLN A 220 -5.66 9.94 -2.93
N GLN A 221 -5.52 10.55 -1.75
CA GLN A 221 -5.16 11.97 -1.66
C GLN A 221 -3.72 12.25 -2.11
N ILE A 222 -2.83 11.29 -2.00
CA ILE A 222 -1.46 11.35 -2.54
C ILE A 222 -1.49 11.25 -4.07
N MET A 223 -2.23 10.26 -4.60
CA MET A 223 -2.35 10.02 -6.05
C MET A 223 -3.12 11.15 -6.74
N HIS A 224 -4.10 11.75 -6.05
CA HIS A 224 -4.97 12.82 -6.54
C HIS A 224 -4.89 14.07 -5.63
N PRO A 225 -3.83 14.90 -5.72
CA PRO A 225 -3.63 16.04 -4.81
C PRO A 225 -4.78 17.06 -4.79
N GLY A 226 -5.64 17.03 -5.81
CA GLY A 226 -6.88 17.82 -5.84
C GLY A 226 -7.86 17.45 -4.74
N LEU A 227 -7.96 16.17 -4.38
CA LEU A 227 -8.81 15.69 -3.29
C LEU A 227 -8.27 16.13 -1.93
N TYR A 228 -6.95 16.05 -1.74
CA TYR A 228 -6.31 16.60 -0.53
C TYR A 228 -6.59 18.09 -0.37
N ARG A 229 -6.37 18.91 -1.43
CA ARG A 229 -6.65 20.36 -1.39
C ARG A 229 -8.11 20.67 -1.07
N ALA A 230 -9.03 19.87 -1.62
CA ALA A 230 -10.46 19.99 -1.38
C ALA A 230 -10.92 19.41 -0.03
N SER A 231 -10.01 18.82 0.76
CA SER A 231 -10.32 18.08 2.00
C SER A 231 -11.38 16.99 1.80
N LYS A 232 -11.38 16.35 0.64
CA LYS A 232 -12.29 15.25 0.33
C LYS A 232 -11.65 13.92 0.72
N SER A 233 -12.38 13.16 1.51
CA SER A 233 -12.03 11.80 1.91
C SER A 233 -13.31 10.97 1.96
N PRO A 234 -13.24 9.66 1.63
CA PRO A 234 -14.38 8.76 1.80
C PRO A 234 -14.91 8.75 3.22
N ALA A 235 -16.22 8.55 3.34
CA ALA A 235 -16.79 8.26 4.65
C ALA A 235 -16.35 6.86 5.12
N PRO A 236 -16.12 6.66 6.41
CA PRO A 236 -15.73 5.34 6.94
C PRO A 236 -16.68 4.24 6.49
N LEU A 237 -16.13 3.11 6.11
CA LEU A 237 -16.83 1.88 5.78
C LEU A 237 -16.33 0.79 6.72
N LYS A 238 -17.17 -0.20 7.04
CA LYS A 238 -16.80 -1.31 7.92
C LYS A 238 -17.37 -2.63 7.42
N VAL A 239 -16.56 -3.67 7.52
CA VAL A 239 -17.01 -5.06 7.41
C VAL A 239 -17.73 -5.41 8.73
N ASP A 240 -19.04 -5.32 8.73
CA ASP A 240 -19.87 -5.63 9.87
C ASP A 240 -20.48 -7.05 9.71
N LEU A 241 -19.68 -8.07 10.06
CA LEU A 241 -20.11 -9.46 9.99
C LEU A 241 -21.21 -9.77 11.05
N PRO A 242 -22.10 -10.75 10.80
CA PRO A 242 -23.02 -11.27 11.82
C PRO A 242 -22.28 -11.85 13.02
N GLU A 243 -22.90 -11.81 14.18
CA GLU A 243 -22.36 -12.43 15.39
C GLU A 243 -22.08 -13.92 15.16
N GLY A 244 -20.90 -14.38 15.58
CA GLY A 244 -20.49 -15.77 15.45
C GLY A 244 -20.00 -16.17 14.04
N VAL A 245 -19.79 -15.21 13.12
CA VAL A 245 -19.17 -15.44 11.81
C VAL A 245 -17.74 -14.90 11.84
N PRO A 246 -16.73 -15.71 11.46
CA PRO A 246 -16.81 -17.09 10.95
C PRO A 246 -17.00 -18.17 12.01
N GLY A 247 -16.75 -17.93 13.31
CA GLY A 247 -16.92 -18.90 14.40
C GLY A 247 -15.92 -18.69 15.53
N LYS A 248 -16.10 -19.36 16.68
CA LYS A 248 -15.23 -19.20 17.86
C LYS A 248 -13.84 -19.82 17.70
N GLU A 249 -13.69 -20.73 16.74
CA GLU A 249 -12.44 -21.39 16.37
C GLU A 249 -11.51 -20.48 15.54
N TRP A 250 -11.96 -19.27 15.19
CA TRP A 250 -11.23 -18.31 14.38
C TRP A 250 -10.67 -17.18 15.23
N ASN A 251 -9.44 -16.77 14.95
CA ASN A 251 -8.84 -15.55 15.47
C ASN A 251 -8.94 -14.46 14.41
N LYS A 252 -9.42 -13.27 14.79
CA LYS A 252 -9.25 -12.10 13.94
C LYS A 252 -7.75 -11.75 13.93
N LEU A 253 -7.14 -11.79 12.76
CA LEU A 253 -5.75 -11.37 12.56
C LEU A 253 -5.69 -9.85 12.38
N GLU A 254 -6.52 -9.33 11.49
CA GLU A 254 -6.44 -7.95 11.05
C GLU A 254 -7.82 -7.42 10.64
N GLU A 255 -8.01 -6.13 10.85
CA GLU A 255 -9.08 -5.32 10.28
C GLU A 255 -8.47 -4.02 9.82
N ASN A 256 -8.54 -3.72 8.50
CA ASN A 256 -7.78 -2.64 7.90
C ASN A 256 -8.44 -2.18 6.58
N ALA A 257 -7.84 -1.18 5.92
CA ALA A 257 -8.23 -0.70 4.61
C ALA A 257 -7.10 -0.88 3.60
N MET A 258 -7.44 -1.24 2.36
CA MET A 258 -6.47 -1.33 1.25
C MET A 258 -6.26 0.02 0.58
N GLY A 259 -7.26 0.88 0.55
CA GLY A 259 -7.23 2.14 -0.16
C GLY A 259 -7.22 2.00 -1.68
N GLU A 260 -7.16 3.12 -2.38
CA GLU A 260 -7.08 3.12 -3.85
C GLU A 260 -5.81 2.41 -4.35
N PHE A 261 -4.67 2.70 -3.72
CA PHE A 261 -3.39 2.08 -4.10
C PHE A 261 -3.42 0.57 -3.90
N GLY A 262 -3.85 0.09 -2.74
CA GLY A 262 -3.88 -1.34 -2.45
C GLY A 262 -4.83 -2.11 -3.37
N TRP A 263 -6.01 -1.58 -3.68
CA TRP A 263 -6.93 -2.19 -4.65
C TRP A 263 -6.37 -2.19 -6.07
N MET A 264 -5.68 -1.15 -6.48
CA MET A 264 -4.96 -1.14 -7.75
C MET A 264 -3.94 -2.28 -7.81
N GLU A 265 -3.15 -2.45 -6.74
CA GLU A 265 -2.12 -3.49 -6.67
C GLU A 265 -2.70 -4.91 -6.60
N ILE A 266 -3.83 -5.13 -5.89
CA ILE A 266 -4.52 -6.42 -5.88
C ILE A 266 -4.96 -6.80 -7.30
N LEU A 267 -5.62 -5.90 -7.99
CA LEU A 267 -6.12 -6.16 -9.34
C LEU A 267 -4.97 -6.38 -10.33
N LYS A 268 -3.94 -5.55 -10.28
CA LYS A 268 -2.77 -5.58 -11.16
C LYS A 268 -1.98 -6.91 -11.12
N GLN A 269 -2.12 -7.70 -10.05
CA GLN A 269 -1.50 -9.03 -9.98
C GLN A 269 -2.07 -10.00 -11.03
N PHE A 270 -3.30 -9.78 -11.48
CA PHE A 270 -4.07 -10.76 -12.23
C PHE A 270 -4.68 -10.21 -13.53
N ILE A 271 -4.84 -8.89 -13.66
CA ILE A 271 -5.43 -8.25 -14.86
C ILE A 271 -4.51 -7.16 -15.41
N ASP A 272 -4.87 -6.62 -16.57
CA ASP A 272 -4.13 -5.53 -17.21
C ASP A 272 -3.93 -4.33 -16.26
N PRO A 273 -2.69 -3.81 -16.11
CA PRO A 273 -2.37 -2.74 -15.17
C PRO A 273 -3.16 -1.43 -15.41
N GLU A 274 -3.42 -1.05 -16.67
CA GLU A 274 -4.17 0.16 -16.98
C GLU A 274 -5.66 -0.01 -16.63
N LEU A 275 -6.20 -1.21 -16.83
CA LEU A 275 -7.55 -1.54 -16.39
C LEU A 275 -7.63 -1.52 -14.86
N ALA A 276 -6.68 -2.13 -14.16
CA ALA A 276 -6.60 -2.14 -12.69
C ALA A 276 -6.59 -0.71 -12.13
N LYS A 277 -5.74 0.16 -12.66
CA LYS A 277 -5.67 1.58 -12.30
C LYS A 277 -7.00 2.29 -12.55
N SER A 278 -7.55 2.17 -13.76
CA SER A 278 -8.79 2.84 -14.15
C SER A 278 -10.00 2.44 -13.30
N VAL A 279 -10.01 1.21 -12.78
CA VAL A 279 -11.06 0.71 -11.88
C VAL A 279 -10.83 1.24 -10.47
N ALA A 280 -9.58 1.21 -9.96
CA ALA A 280 -9.24 1.67 -8.62
C ALA A 280 -9.48 3.18 -8.43
N GLU A 281 -9.31 4.01 -9.47
CA GLU A 281 -9.60 5.47 -9.43
C GLU A 281 -11.04 5.81 -8.97
N GLY A 282 -11.95 4.86 -9.07
CA GLY A 282 -13.33 5.04 -8.59
C GLY A 282 -13.55 4.68 -7.12
N TRP A 283 -12.52 4.26 -6.40
CA TRP A 283 -12.60 3.92 -4.98
C TRP A 283 -13.17 5.08 -4.12
N ASP A 284 -14.12 4.77 -3.23
CA ASP A 284 -14.78 5.70 -2.31
C ASP A 284 -14.87 5.10 -0.89
N GLY A 285 -13.91 4.24 -0.53
CA GLY A 285 -13.77 3.63 0.77
C GLY A 285 -13.87 2.11 0.75
N ASP A 286 -13.11 1.49 1.63
CA ASP A 286 -13.14 0.05 1.87
C ASP A 286 -12.82 -0.29 3.32
N ASP A 287 -13.04 -1.54 3.65
CA ASP A 287 -12.60 -2.19 4.88
C ASP A 287 -12.50 -3.69 4.63
N TYR A 288 -11.53 -4.35 5.26
CA TYR A 288 -11.44 -5.80 5.23
C TYR A 288 -11.16 -6.38 6.61
N ILE A 289 -11.55 -7.62 6.80
CA ILE A 289 -11.18 -8.41 7.98
C ILE A 289 -10.61 -9.74 7.52
N CYS A 290 -9.44 -10.09 8.05
CA CYS A 290 -8.83 -11.39 7.89
C CYS A 290 -8.90 -12.20 9.18
N PHE A 291 -9.31 -13.46 9.07
CA PHE A 291 -9.34 -14.42 10.19
C PHE A 291 -8.48 -15.63 9.85
N GLU A 292 -7.87 -16.20 10.89
CA GLU A 292 -7.14 -17.46 10.81
C GLU A 292 -7.76 -18.50 11.74
N GLN A 293 -7.99 -19.70 11.24
CA GLN A 293 -8.45 -20.82 12.07
C GLN A 293 -7.30 -21.30 12.96
N LYS A 294 -7.59 -21.53 14.24
CA LYS A 294 -6.58 -21.81 15.28
C LYS A 294 -5.73 -23.04 14.97
N ASP A 295 -6.37 -24.11 14.53
CA ASP A 295 -5.73 -25.42 14.36
C ASP A 295 -5.15 -25.63 12.96
N THR A 296 -5.91 -25.27 11.91
CA THR A 296 -5.55 -25.57 10.51
C THR A 296 -4.81 -24.46 9.80
N LYS A 297 -4.78 -23.24 10.40
CA LYS A 297 -4.23 -22.03 9.78
C LYS A 297 -4.93 -21.60 8.49
N HIS A 298 -6.12 -22.14 8.25
CA HIS A 298 -6.99 -21.73 7.15
C HIS A 298 -7.40 -20.27 7.31
N LEU A 299 -7.50 -19.55 6.19
CA LEU A 299 -7.84 -18.12 6.19
C LEU A 299 -9.29 -17.89 5.76
N VAL A 300 -9.91 -16.90 6.37
CA VAL A 300 -11.14 -16.28 5.89
C VAL A 300 -10.88 -14.80 5.70
N LEU A 301 -11.10 -14.32 4.49
CA LEU A 301 -11.04 -12.91 4.13
C LEU A 301 -12.44 -12.42 3.79
N ALA A 302 -12.89 -11.35 4.45
CA ALA A 302 -14.10 -10.63 4.13
C ALA A 302 -13.75 -9.18 3.79
N THR A 303 -14.21 -8.68 2.65
CA THR A 303 -13.93 -7.32 2.18
C THR A 303 -15.23 -6.59 1.84
N ARG A 304 -15.27 -5.29 2.05
CA ARG A 304 -16.37 -4.41 1.67
C ARG A 304 -15.81 -3.14 1.06
N GLU A 305 -16.20 -2.85 -0.17
CA GLU A 305 -15.74 -1.73 -0.96
C GLU A 305 -16.92 -0.85 -1.36
N ARG A 306 -16.68 0.45 -1.46
CA ARG A 306 -17.60 1.41 -2.03
C ARG A 306 -16.92 2.20 -3.15
N PHE A 307 -17.69 2.50 -4.18
CA PHE A 307 -17.23 3.23 -5.35
C PHE A 307 -18.02 4.53 -5.54
N ASN A 308 -17.44 5.45 -6.30
CA ASN A 308 -18.02 6.77 -6.57
C ASN A 308 -19.30 6.71 -7.42
N SER A 309 -19.56 5.60 -8.14
CA SER A 309 -20.75 5.37 -8.98
C SER A 309 -21.10 3.88 -9.09
N ASP A 310 -22.36 3.59 -9.49
CA ASP A 310 -22.82 2.24 -9.81
C ASP A 310 -22.05 1.64 -11.00
N ASP A 311 -21.71 2.47 -11.99
CA ASP A 311 -20.91 2.07 -13.15
C ASP A 311 -19.50 1.60 -12.73
N THR A 312 -18.84 2.36 -11.87
CA THR A 312 -17.52 1.97 -11.36
C THR A 312 -17.59 0.70 -10.52
N ALA A 313 -18.62 0.55 -9.68
CA ALA A 313 -18.83 -0.70 -8.93
C ALA A 313 -19.05 -1.90 -9.86
N SER A 314 -19.79 -1.73 -10.97
CA SER A 314 -19.97 -2.78 -11.98
C SER A 314 -18.64 -3.13 -12.67
N ARG A 315 -17.82 -2.14 -13.02
CA ARG A 315 -16.49 -2.36 -13.60
C ARG A 315 -15.54 -3.07 -12.62
N PHE A 316 -15.59 -2.68 -11.36
CA PHE A 316 -14.84 -3.37 -10.30
C PHE A 316 -15.30 -4.83 -10.15
N PHE A 317 -16.61 -5.07 -10.16
CA PHE A 317 -17.16 -6.44 -10.10
C PHE A 317 -16.59 -7.32 -11.22
N ASP A 318 -16.60 -6.82 -12.47
CA ASP A 318 -16.09 -7.59 -13.60
C ASP A 318 -14.58 -7.81 -13.50
N ALA A 319 -13.80 -6.77 -13.17
CA ALA A 319 -12.36 -6.82 -13.00
C ALA A 319 -11.93 -7.75 -11.85
N TYR A 320 -12.60 -7.65 -10.70
CA TYR A 320 -12.25 -8.47 -9.54
C TYR A 320 -12.72 -9.93 -9.71
N ALA A 321 -13.85 -10.15 -10.40
CA ALA A 321 -14.28 -11.50 -10.77
C ALA A 321 -13.30 -12.17 -11.73
N GLU A 322 -12.72 -11.43 -12.68
CA GLU A 322 -11.64 -11.89 -13.56
C GLU A 322 -10.37 -12.20 -12.75
N ALA A 323 -9.91 -11.27 -11.92
CA ALA A 323 -8.76 -11.45 -11.06
C ALA A 323 -8.88 -12.68 -10.14
N LEU A 324 -10.05 -12.90 -9.54
CA LEU A 324 -10.33 -14.09 -8.73
C LEU A 324 -10.31 -15.37 -9.56
N GLY A 325 -10.77 -15.33 -10.81
CA GLY A 325 -10.72 -16.46 -11.74
C GLY A 325 -9.28 -16.83 -12.11
N ASP A 326 -8.44 -15.86 -12.39
CA ASP A 326 -7.04 -16.06 -12.74
C ASP A 326 -6.20 -16.51 -11.54
N ARG A 327 -6.55 -16.01 -10.34
CA ARG A 327 -5.94 -16.47 -9.10
C ARG A 327 -6.24 -17.95 -8.79
N TYR A 328 -7.43 -18.42 -9.14
CA TYR A 328 -7.91 -19.77 -8.84
C TYR A 328 -8.25 -20.57 -10.10
N PRO A 329 -7.24 -20.93 -10.94
CA PRO A 329 -7.47 -21.54 -12.26
C PRO A 329 -8.10 -22.93 -12.21
N VAL A 330 -8.05 -23.61 -11.05
CA VAL A 330 -8.66 -24.94 -10.83
C VAL A 330 -9.99 -24.89 -10.08
N ALA A 331 -10.61 -23.71 -10.01
CA ALA A 331 -11.90 -23.52 -9.35
C ALA A 331 -13.00 -24.37 -10.02
N HIS A 332 -13.98 -24.81 -9.21
CA HIS A 332 -15.13 -25.59 -9.66
C HIS A 332 -16.43 -25.05 -9.07
N ASP A 333 -17.59 -25.60 -9.53
CA ASP A 333 -18.93 -25.19 -9.11
C ASP A 333 -19.22 -23.67 -9.30
N ALA A 334 -18.62 -23.10 -10.36
CA ALA A 334 -18.74 -21.66 -10.65
C ALA A 334 -20.17 -21.28 -11.02
N LYS A 335 -20.65 -20.20 -10.42
CA LYS A 335 -21.90 -19.53 -10.74
C LYS A 335 -21.63 -18.06 -10.97
N ARG A 336 -22.07 -17.52 -12.08
CA ARG A 336 -21.93 -16.09 -12.40
C ARG A 336 -23.29 -15.51 -12.79
N GLY A 337 -23.67 -14.43 -12.15
CA GLY A 337 -24.77 -13.54 -12.52
C GLY A 337 -24.23 -12.16 -12.85
N LYS A 338 -25.12 -11.20 -13.09
CA LYS A 338 -24.77 -9.81 -13.41
C LYS A 338 -24.03 -9.11 -12.25
N GLU A 339 -24.38 -9.43 -11.01
CA GLU A 339 -23.91 -8.75 -9.80
C GLU A 339 -23.39 -9.76 -8.74
N PHE A 340 -23.16 -11.00 -9.14
CA PHE A 340 -22.79 -12.08 -8.23
C PHE A 340 -21.91 -13.11 -8.93
N VAL A 341 -20.86 -13.50 -8.26
CA VAL A 341 -20.00 -14.62 -8.63
C VAL A 341 -19.76 -15.49 -7.40
N SER A 342 -19.76 -16.81 -7.57
CA SER A 342 -19.29 -17.75 -6.56
C SER A 342 -18.67 -18.97 -7.21
N PHE A 343 -17.69 -19.57 -6.55
CA PHE A 343 -17.06 -20.82 -6.93
C PHE A 343 -16.37 -21.44 -5.70
N VAL A 344 -15.84 -22.66 -5.84
CA VAL A 344 -15.03 -23.31 -4.83
C VAL A 344 -13.60 -23.37 -5.33
N SER A 345 -12.69 -22.75 -4.60
CA SER A 345 -11.26 -22.79 -4.84
C SER A 345 -10.56 -23.80 -3.94
N GLU A 346 -9.26 -23.99 -4.12
CA GLU A 346 -8.42 -24.78 -3.22
C GLU A 346 -8.37 -24.22 -1.79
N ASP A 347 -8.61 -22.92 -1.64
CA ASP A 347 -8.67 -22.22 -0.34
C ASP A 347 -10.12 -22.12 0.21
N GLY A 348 -11.03 -22.87 -0.40
CA GLY A 348 -12.44 -22.90 0.00
C GLY A 348 -13.38 -22.08 -0.86
N PRO A 349 -14.63 -21.86 -0.42
CA PRO A 349 -15.62 -21.11 -1.18
C PRO A 349 -15.23 -19.64 -1.35
N VAL A 350 -15.52 -19.09 -2.52
CA VAL A 350 -15.32 -17.68 -2.88
C VAL A 350 -16.64 -17.08 -3.31
N PHE A 351 -16.97 -15.91 -2.80
CA PHE A 351 -18.16 -15.13 -3.12
C PHE A 351 -17.75 -13.69 -3.40
N LEU A 352 -18.31 -13.12 -4.47
CA LEU A 352 -18.25 -11.69 -4.77
C LEU A 352 -19.65 -11.22 -5.16
N ARG A 353 -20.09 -10.11 -4.61
CA ARG A 353 -21.36 -9.50 -4.94
C ARG A 353 -21.29 -7.99 -4.87
N CYS A 354 -21.92 -7.33 -5.86
CA CYS A 354 -22.12 -5.87 -5.84
C CYS A 354 -23.60 -5.52 -5.87
N VAL A 355 -23.98 -4.47 -5.15
CA VAL A 355 -25.32 -3.87 -5.18
C VAL A 355 -25.16 -2.35 -5.15
N ALA A 356 -25.66 -1.68 -6.18
CA ALA A 356 -25.44 -0.26 -6.39
C ALA A 356 -23.93 0.06 -6.37
N ARG A 357 -23.49 0.95 -5.50
CA ARG A 357 -22.09 1.38 -5.39
C ARG A 357 -21.22 0.54 -4.45
N GLU A 358 -21.78 -0.46 -3.79
CA GLU A 358 -21.05 -1.28 -2.82
C GLU A 358 -20.85 -2.70 -3.32
N CYS A 359 -19.65 -3.21 -3.09
CA CYS A 359 -19.27 -4.60 -3.31
C CYS A 359 -18.87 -5.25 -1.99
N VAL A 360 -19.08 -6.56 -1.89
CA VAL A 360 -18.54 -7.39 -0.82
C VAL A 360 -17.96 -8.66 -1.38
N SER A 361 -16.82 -9.11 -0.84
CA SER A 361 -16.31 -10.44 -1.11
C SER A 361 -16.09 -11.23 0.19
N MET A 362 -16.17 -12.55 0.07
CA MET A 362 -15.83 -13.46 1.18
C MET A 362 -15.15 -14.69 0.60
N GLN A 363 -13.97 -15.00 1.10
CA GLN A 363 -13.15 -16.12 0.67
C GLN A 363 -12.87 -17.03 1.87
N GLY A 364 -12.89 -18.35 1.68
CA GLY A 364 -12.56 -19.32 2.70
C GLY A 364 -13.72 -19.69 3.65
N ALA A 365 -14.80 -18.92 3.70
CA ALA A 365 -15.96 -19.21 4.54
C ALA A 365 -17.12 -19.84 3.73
N GLY A 366 -17.98 -20.61 4.42
CA GLY A 366 -19.11 -21.32 3.78
C GLY A 366 -20.25 -20.39 3.33
N PRO A 367 -21.13 -20.86 2.43
CA PRO A 367 -22.23 -20.07 1.85
C PRO A 367 -23.16 -19.45 2.89
N SER A 368 -23.38 -20.15 4.03
CA SER A 368 -24.24 -19.64 5.11
C SER A 368 -23.72 -18.33 5.70
N ALA A 369 -22.40 -18.21 5.88
CA ALA A 369 -21.77 -17.00 6.40
C ALA A 369 -22.00 -15.80 5.45
N PHE A 370 -21.74 -15.98 4.16
CA PHE A 370 -21.95 -14.96 3.16
C PHE A 370 -23.42 -14.51 3.04
N LEU A 371 -24.37 -15.48 3.06
CA LEU A 371 -25.79 -15.17 2.99
C LEU A 371 -26.29 -14.44 4.24
N GLN A 372 -25.79 -14.79 5.42
CA GLN A 372 -26.12 -14.08 6.66
C GLN A 372 -25.60 -12.64 6.61
N TRP A 373 -24.38 -12.45 6.11
CA TRP A 373 -23.78 -11.13 6.01
C TRP A 373 -24.52 -10.23 5.00
N THR A 374 -24.77 -10.69 3.77
CA THR A 374 -25.53 -9.92 2.78
C THR A 374 -26.96 -9.62 3.21
N LYS A 375 -27.59 -10.52 3.97
CA LYS A 375 -28.89 -10.25 4.61
C LYS A 375 -28.79 -9.16 5.69
N LYS A 376 -27.73 -9.16 6.50
CA LYS A 376 -27.48 -8.11 7.52
C LYS A 376 -27.28 -6.74 6.86
N LEU A 377 -26.68 -6.70 5.69
CA LEU A 377 -26.54 -5.49 4.86
C LEU A 377 -27.88 -5.03 4.22
N GLY A 378 -28.96 -5.81 4.38
CA GLY A 378 -30.25 -5.50 3.78
C GLY A 378 -30.33 -5.76 2.28
N TRP A 379 -29.39 -6.52 1.73
CA TRP A 379 -29.34 -6.80 0.30
C TRP A 379 -30.40 -7.84 -0.11
N PRO A 380 -31.01 -7.69 -1.32
CA PRO A 380 -32.00 -8.66 -1.79
C PRO A 380 -31.39 -10.07 -1.88
N ALA A 381 -32.22 -11.11 -1.80
CA ALA A 381 -31.73 -12.47 -2.02
C ALA A 381 -31.16 -12.61 -3.44
N VAL A 382 -30.08 -13.41 -3.56
CA VAL A 382 -29.49 -13.71 -4.88
C VAL A 382 -30.51 -14.52 -5.68
N SER A 383 -31.02 -13.96 -6.78
CA SER A 383 -31.82 -14.73 -7.73
C SER A 383 -30.87 -15.62 -8.53
N ALA A 384 -30.80 -16.90 -8.16
CA ALA A 384 -30.01 -17.89 -8.87
C ALA A 384 -30.66 -18.23 -10.21
N THR A 385 -30.31 -17.52 -11.27
CA THR A 385 -30.43 -18.06 -12.62
C THR A 385 -29.04 -18.53 -13.03
N PRO A 386 -28.76 -19.84 -13.12
CA PRO A 386 -27.42 -20.30 -13.49
C PRO A 386 -27.19 -20.01 -14.98
N SER A 387 -26.21 -19.19 -15.32
CA SER A 387 -25.60 -19.26 -16.64
C SER A 387 -24.45 -20.29 -16.53
N ASN A 388 -24.55 -21.37 -17.31
CA ASN A 388 -23.51 -22.41 -17.41
C ASN A 388 -22.33 -21.99 -18.32
N GLU A 389 -21.88 -20.76 -18.29
CA GLU A 389 -20.68 -20.37 -19.00
C GLU A 389 -19.49 -20.34 -18.03
N PRO A 390 -18.44 -21.14 -18.31
CA PRO A 390 -17.17 -21.02 -17.58
C PRO A 390 -16.54 -19.64 -17.86
N PRO A 391 -15.71 -19.09 -16.96
CA PRO A 391 -14.98 -17.86 -17.20
C PRO A 391 -14.19 -17.99 -18.52
N LYS A 392 -14.32 -17.02 -19.41
CA LYS A 392 -13.60 -17.01 -20.67
C LYS A 392 -12.12 -16.87 -20.39
N SER A 393 -11.34 -17.94 -20.62
CA SER A 393 -9.90 -17.86 -20.75
C SER A 393 -9.53 -16.98 -21.95
N ALA A 394 -8.57 -16.08 -21.76
CA ALA A 394 -8.05 -15.23 -22.83
C ALA A 394 -7.53 -16.09 -24.01
N PRO A 395 -7.66 -15.63 -25.27
CA PRO A 395 -7.17 -16.37 -26.42
C PRO A 395 -5.64 -16.41 -26.42
N THR A 396 -5.08 -17.58 -26.26
CA THR A 396 -3.68 -17.88 -26.52
C THR A 396 -3.47 -17.97 -28.04
N ASP A 397 -3.28 -16.84 -28.70
CA ASP A 397 -2.74 -16.78 -30.05
C ASP A 397 -1.23 -16.45 -29.99
N ILE A 398 -0.44 -17.47 -29.70
CA ILE A 398 0.98 -17.45 -30.07
C ILE A 398 1.06 -18.10 -31.46
N GLN A 399 0.95 -17.30 -32.50
CA GLN A 399 1.40 -17.71 -33.83
C GLN A 399 2.93 -17.70 -33.85
N THR A 400 3.53 -18.86 -33.73
CA THR A 400 4.91 -19.12 -34.17
C THR A 400 4.96 -19.00 -35.70
N THR A 401 5.53 -17.92 -36.20
CA THR A 401 6.02 -17.86 -37.60
C THR A 401 7.52 -18.16 -37.59
N ASN A 402 7.86 -19.11 -38.46
CA ASN A 402 9.20 -19.60 -38.80
C ASN A 402 10.22 -18.49 -39.17
#